data_b96281bdf2d50962421f09c21be4f2e0
#
_entry.id   b96281bdf2d50962421f09c21be4f2e0
#
_cell.length_a   1.000
_cell.length_b   1.000
_cell.length_c   1.000
_cell.angle_alpha   90.00
_cell.angle_beta   90.00
_cell.angle_gamma   90.00
#
_symmetry.space_group_name_H-M   'P 1'
#
loop_
_entity.id
_entity.type
_entity.pdbx_description
1 polymer ?
#
loop_
_entity_poly.entity_id
_entity_poly.type
_entity_poly.pdbx_seq_one_letter_code
_entity_poly.pdbx_strand_id
1 'polypeptide(L)'
;MVMTAEKRADIAELIVQLEAYNPEPSTSMAGELLAGKWKLVYTSNSELYPLLLADELPFVTIGDITQTISADSMEVTNRLAVEVPFLKFGVRAGAALQLRSAKTLDVKFNKTTIETPSVVPSFDLPDAIDVLGQSVDLSPLAPLASQLQDALKGTARRVNKDLGRLDDLEIPVDWGEKGPGATWLLTTYLDDELRISRGDGGGVFILQKVLTFVR
;
A
#
# COMPACT_ATOMS: atom_id res chain seq x y z
N MET A 1 5.85 13.24 6.78
CA MET A 1 5.40 14.31 7.73
C MET A 1 4.61 13.69 8.87
N VAL A 2 5.17 13.69 10.08
CA VAL A 2 4.51 13.13 11.28
C VAL A 2 3.28 13.99 11.64
N MET A 3 2.12 13.36 11.70
CA MET A 3 0.86 14.01 12.03
C MET A 3 0.81 14.42 13.51
N THR A 4 0.38 15.65 13.81
CA THR A 4 0.25 16.13 15.20
C THR A 4 -0.87 15.40 15.96
N ALA A 5 -0.81 15.40 17.30
CA ALA A 5 -1.85 14.80 18.14
C ALA A 5 -3.23 15.44 17.90
N GLU A 6 -3.26 16.77 17.71
CA GLU A 6 -4.47 17.53 17.41
C GLU A 6 -5.11 17.05 16.10
N LYS A 7 -4.36 17.00 15.00
CA LYS A 7 -4.87 16.50 13.72
C LYS A 7 -5.37 15.05 13.80
N ARG A 8 -4.74 14.20 14.61
CA ARG A 8 -5.24 12.83 14.83
C ARG A 8 -6.58 12.83 15.56
N ALA A 9 -6.76 13.73 16.54
CA ALA A 9 -8.03 13.85 17.26
C ALA A 9 -9.15 14.34 16.32
N ASP A 10 -8.88 15.37 15.50
CA ASP A 10 -9.84 15.89 14.51
C ASP A 10 -10.27 14.79 13.51
N ILE A 11 -9.31 14.02 13.01
CA ILE A 11 -9.62 12.91 12.10
C ILE A 11 -10.45 11.84 12.81
N ALA A 12 -10.13 11.50 14.06
CA ALA A 12 -10.89 10.51 14.83
C ALA A 12 -12.35 10.96 15.05
N GLU A 13 -12.58 12.25 15.31
CA GLU A 13 -13.92 12.81 15.44
C GLU A 13 -14.70 12.74 14.11
N LEU A 14 -14.08 13.15 13.01
CA LEU A 14 -14.69 13.07 11.67
C LEU A 14 -15.03 11.62 11.28
N ILE A 15 -14.18 10.65 11.62
CA ILE A 15 -14.47 9.22 11.40
C ILE A 15 -15.75 8.81 12.11
N VAL A 16 -15.89 9.15 13.40
CA VAL A 16 -17.09 8.80 14.20
C VAL A 16 -18.35 9.45 13.61
N GLN A 17 -18.24 10.71 13.16
CA GLN A 17 -19.35 11.40 12.52
C GLN A 17 -19.75 10.72 11.21
N LEU A 18 -18.81 10.36 10.35
CA LEU A 18 -19.09 9.65 9.09
C LEU A 18 -19.70 8.27 9.35
N GLU A 19 -19.15 7.51 10.30
CA GLU A 19 -19.66 6.18 10.65
C GLU A 19 -21.13 6.22 11.09
N ALA A 20 -21.57 7.32 11.74
CA ALA A 20 -22.97 7.53 12.12
C ALA A 20 -23.90 7.74 10.92
N TYR A 21 -23.37 8.22 9.80
CA TYR A 21 -24.12 8.45 8.56
C TYR A 21 -23.88 7.37 7.49
N ASN A 22 -23.36 6.19 7.90
CA ASN A 22 -23.08 5.11 6.96
C ASN A 22 -24.33 4.74 6.14
N PRO A 23 -24.31 4.90 4.78
CA PRO A 23 -25.46 4.62 3.94
C PRO A 23 -25.70 3.12 3.74
N GLU A 24 -24.67 2.26 3.95
CA GLU A 24 -24.74 0.82 3.71
C GLU A 24 -24.70 0.04 5.05
N PRO A 25 -25.85 -0.42 5.55
CA PRO A 25 -25.91 -1.11 6.84
C PRO A 25 -25.26 -2.49 6.83
N SER A 26 -25.16 -3.13 5.65
CA SER A 26 -24.64 -4.49 5.45
C SER A 26 -23.35 -4.49 4.62
N THR A 27 -22.39 -3.69 5.03
CA THR A 27 -21.17 -3.40 4.27
C THR A 27 -20.42 -4.62 3.75
N SER A 28 -20.40 -5.73 4.51
CA SER A 28 -19.72 -6.98 4.09
C SER A 28 -20.50 -7.75 3.04
N MET A 29 -21.78 -7.47 2.87
CA MET A 29 -22.67 -8.11 1.89
C MET A 29 -22.85 -7.26 0.63
N ALA A 30 -22.37 -6.04 0.63
CA ALA A 30 -22.44 -5.09 -0.49
C ALA A 30 -21.35 -5.36 -1.53
N GLY A 31 -21.36 -6.55 -2.15
CA GLY A 31 -20.28 -7.05 -3.01
C GLY A 31 -19.88 -6.08 -4.12
N GLU A 32 -20.84 -5.46 -4.81
CA GLU A 32 -20.57 -4.49 -5.88
C GLU A 32 -19.92 -3.19 -5.36
N LEU A 33 -20.34 -2.69 -4.19
CA LEU A 33 -19.75 -1.53 -3.56
C LEU A 33 -18.34 -1.82 -3.04
N LEU A 34 -18.13 -3.01 -2.45
CA LEU A 34 -16.82 -3.45 -1.97
C LEU A 34 -15.84 -3.72 -3.09
N ALA A 35 -16.33 -4.25 -4.22
CA ALA A 35 -15.49 -4.61 -5.35
C ALA A 35 -14.79 -3.40 -5.96
N GLY A 36 -13.61 -3.65 -6.52
CA GLY A 36 -12.81 -2.65 -7.18
C GLY A 36 -11.48 -2.36 -6.52
N LYS A 37 -10.83 -1.31 -6.97
CA LYS A 37 -9.53 -0.88 -6.47
C LYS A 37 -9.69 0.28 -5.49
N TRP A 38 -9.07 0.13 -4.34
CA TRP A 38 -9.07 1.08 -3.24
C TRP A 38 -7.65 1.55 -2.95
N LYS A 39 -7.48 2.84 -2.68
CA LYS A 39 -6.20 3.44 -2.25
C LYS A 39 -6.30 3.78 -0.77
N LEU A 40 -5.33 3.34 0.03
CA LEU A 40 -5.21 3.74 1.42
C LEU A 40 -4.83 5.23 1.49
N VAL A 41 -5.66 6.03 2.15
CA VAL A 41 -5.45 7.47 2.33
C VAL A 41 -5.12 7.83 3.77
N TYR A 42 -5.54 6.99 4.72
CA TYR A 42 -5.21 7.17 6.15
C TYR A 42 -5.23 5.83 6.87
N THR A 43 -4.34 5.69 7.84
CA THR A 43 -4.40 4.59 8.81
C THR A 43 -3.88 5.03 10.17
N SER A 44 -4.48 4.46 11.22
CA SER A 44 -3.95 4.49 12.60
C SER A 44 -3.34 3.16 13.02
N ASN A 45 -3.20 2.19 12.10
CA ASN A 45 -2.60 0.89 12.41
C ASN A 45 -1.09 1.02 12.59
N SER A 46 -0.63 0.73 13.80
CA SER A 46 0.81 0.83 14.17
C SER A 46 1.69 -0.19 13.43
N GLU A 47 1.14 -1.28 12.94
CA GLU A 47 1.90 -2.28 12.16
C GLU A 47 2.36 -1.74 10.81
N LEU A 48 1.66 -0.74 10.25
CA LEU A 48 2.06 -0.07 9.02
C LEU A 48 3.04 1.08 9.25
N TYR A 49 3.24 1.53 10.49
CA TYR A 49 4.13 2.67 10.77
C TYR A 49 5.58 2.43 10.32
N PRO A 50 6.22 1.26 10.53
CA PRO A 50 7.57 1.05 10.04
C PRO A 50 7.67 1.20 8.51
N LEU A 51 6.63 0.76 7.79
CA LEU A 51 6.55 0.90 6.35
C LEU A 51 6.38 2.37 5.93
N LEU A 52 5.48 3.09 6.58
CA LEU A 52 5.25 4.50 6.29
C LEU A 52 6.45 5.37 6.69
N LEU A 53 7.18 4.99 7.75
CA LEU A 53 8.42 5.67 8.15
C LEU A 53 9.58 5.37 7.17
N ALA A 54 9.52 4.27 6.44
CA ALA A 54 10.54 3.98 5.41
C ALA A 54 10.53 5.02 4.29
N ASP A 55 9.40 5.70 4.05
CA ASP A 55 9.31 6.84 3.10
C ASP A 55 10.08 8.09 3.58
N GLU A 56 10.44 8.16 4.85
CA GLU A 56 11.29 9.23 5.40
C GLU A 56 12.80 8.89 5.30
N LEU A 57 13.14 7.64 4.89
CA LEU A 57 14.53 7.26 4.66
C LEU A 57 15.03 7.89 3.36
N PRO A 58 16.29 8.35 3.37
CA PRO A 58 16.91 8.88 2.15
C PRO A 58 16.84 7.84 1.03
N PHE A 59 16.39 8.29 -0.14
CA PHE A 59 16.37 7.48 -1.36
C PHE A 59 15.37 6.30 -1.37
N VAL A 60 14.47 6.22 -0.42
CA VAL A 60 13.36 5.27 -0.42
C VAL A 60 12.06 6.03 -0.69
N THR A 61 11.27 5.60 -1.64
CA THR A 61 9.93 6.12 -1.88
C THR A 61 8.92 4.98 -1.75
N ILE A 62 8.00 5.14 -0.85
CA ILE A 62 6.87 4.24 -0.68
C ILE A 62 5.72 4.78 -1.53
N GLY A 63 5.34 4.03 -2.53
CA GLY A 63 4.21 4.37 -3.39
C GLY A 63 2.86 4.11 -2.73
N ASP A 64 1.81 4.26 -3.50
CA ASP A 64 0.46 4.03 -3.03
C ASP A 64 0.26 2.61 -2.50
N ILE A 65 -0.28 2.49 -1.31
CA ILE A 65 -0.80 1.23 -0.78
C ILE A 65 -2.20 1.07 -1.36
N THR A 66 -2.40 0.03 -2.15
CA THR A 66 -3.68 -0.23 -2.79
C THR A 66 -4.22 -1.60 -2.41
N GLN A 67 -5.54 -1.71 -2.39
CA GLN A 67 -6.26 -2.96 -2.18
C GLN A 67 -7.23 -3.17 -3.32
N THR A 68 -7.19 -4.32 -3.97
CA THR A 68 -8.14 -4.71 -5.00
C THR A 68 -8.99 -5.85 -4.46
N ILE A 69 -10.31 -5.69 -4.50
CA ILE A 69 -11.29 -6.70 -4.10
C ILE A 69 -12.02 -7.19 -5.35
N SER A 70 -12.03 -8.51 -5.56
CA SER A 70 -12.78 -9.15 -6.63
C SER A 70 -14.22 -9.42 -6.17
N ALA A 71 -15.20 -9.03 -6.98
CA ALA A 71 -16.62 -9.31 -6.69
C ALA A 71 -16.95 -10.80 -6.74
N ASP A 72 -16.34 -11.53 -7.69
CA ASP A 72 -16.72 -12.90 -7.99
C ASP A 72 -16.04 -13.94 -7.09
N SER A 73 -14.76 -13.71 -6.74
CA SER A 73 -13.95 -14.72 -6.01
C SER A 73 -13.85 -14.45 -4.51
N MET A 74 -14.36 -13.31 -4.03
CA MET A 74 -14.14 -12.88 -2.63
C MET A 74 -12.66 -12.93 -2.24
N GLU A 75 -11.81 -12.53 -3.16
CA GLU A 75 -10.36 -12.40 -2.96
C GLU A 75 -9.96 -10.93 -2.86
N VAL A 76 -8.97 -10.68 -2.04
CA VAL A 76 -8.37 -9.37 -1.88
C VAL A 76 -6.88 -9.44 -2.17
N THR A 77 -6.38 -8.47 -2.90
CA THR A 77 -4.94 -8.29 -3.12
C THR A 77 -4.54 -6.91 -2.63
N ASN A 78 -3.69 -6.88 -1.61
CA ASN A 78 -3.01 -5.67 -1.16
C ASN A 78 -1.72 -5.51 -1.96
N ARG A 79 -1.45 -4.32 -2.46
CA ARG A 79 -0.23 -4.02 -3.21
C ARG A 79 0.44 -2.77 -2.67
N LEU A 80 1.75 -2.86 -2.49
CA LEU A 80 2.66 -1.79 -2.16
C LEU A 80 3.71 -1.65 -3.25
N ALA A 81 3.95 -0.45 -3.72
CA ALA A 81 5.10 -0.15 -4.58
C ALA A 81 6.23 0.45 -3.75
N VAL A 82 7.45 0.01 -4.03
CA VAL A 82 8.67 0.53 -3.40
C VAL A 82 9.63 0.95 -4.50
N GLU A 83 10.18 2.14 -4.36
CA GLU A 83 11.19 2.68 -5.26
C GLU A 83 12.43 3.06 -4.44
N VAL A 84 13.56 2.57 -4.88
CA VAL A 84 14.88 2.90 -4.37
C VAL A 84 15.75 3.35 -5.54
N PRO A 85 16.94 3.92 -5.33
CA PRO A 85 17.78 4.36 -6.43
C PRO A 85 17.91 3.31 -7.53
N PHE A 86 17.53 3.68 -8.73
CA PHE A 86 17.60 2.88 -9.95
C PHE A 86 16.72 1.62 -9.98
N LEU A 87 15.91 1.34 -8.94
CA LEU A 87 15.11 0.13 -8.87
C LEU A 87 13.70 0.42 -8.35
N LYS A 88 12.71 -0.17 -9.01
CA LYS A 88 11.30 -0.16 -8.58
C LYS A 88 10.75 -1.57 -8.57
N PHE A 89 10.08 -1.95 -7.51
CA PHE A 89 9.40 -3.23 -7.37
C PHE A 89 8.11 -3.11 -6.59
N GLY A 90 7.27 -4.13 -6.65
CA GLY A 90 6.04 -4.20 -5.87
C GLY A 90 6.03 -5.42 -4.96
N VAL A 91 5.30 -5.31 -3.88
CA VAL A 91 4.94 -6.44 -3.01
C VAL A 91 3.43 -6.56 -3.00
N ARG A 92 2.93 -7.75 -3.28
CA ARG A 92 1.51 -8.09 -3.22
C ARG A 92 1.25 -9.12 -2.13
N ALA A 93 0.20 -8.91 -1.35
CA ALA A 93 -0.31 -9.90 -0.40
C ALA A 93 -1.73 -10.27 -0.80
N GLY A 94 -1.94 -11.53 -1.16
CA GLY A 94 -3.24 -12.10 -1.49
C GLY A 94 -3.90 -12.69 -0.25
N ALA A 95 -5.22 -12.53 -0.14
CA ALA A 95 -6.02 -13.14 0.91
C ALA A 95 -7.41 -13.51 0.41
N ALA A 96 -8.00 -14.56 1.01
CA ALA A 96 -9.39 -14.91 0.84
C ALA A 96 -10.24 -14.18 1.89
N LEU A 97 -11.41 -13.71 1.47
CA LEU A 97 -12.42 -13.08 2.33
C LEU A 97 -13.53 -14.08 2.62
N GLN A 98 -13.94 -14.16 3.88
CA GLN A 98 -15.09 -14.95 4.30
C GLN A 98 -16.08 -14.08 5.06
N LEU A 99 -17.36 -14.19 4.73
CA LEU A 99 -18.41 -13.47 5.43
C LEU A 99 -18.56 -14.01 6.85
N ARG A 100 -18.32 -13.16 7.83
CA ARG A 100 -18.55 -13.45 9.26
C ARG A 100 -19.85 -12.87 9.77
N SER A 101 -20.16 -11.64 9.36
CA SER A 101 -21.40 -10.93 9.71
C SER A 101 -21.71 -9.87 8.67
N ALA A 102 -22.84 -9.16 8.80
CA ALA A 102 -23.22 -8.08 7.90
C ALA A 102 -22.16 -6.97 7.76
N LYS A 103 -21.26 -6.81 8.74
CA LYS A 103 -20.24 -5.75 8.74
C LYS A 103 -18.81 -6.29 8.86
N THR A 104 -18.64 -7.59 9.08
CA THR A 104 -17.31 -8.17 9.38
C THR A 104 -16.97 -9.25 8.36
N LEU A 105 -15.77 -9.16 7.81
CA LEU A 105 -15.13 -10.16 6.98
C LEU A 105 -13.96 -10.79 7.74
N ASP A 106 -13.87 -12.11 7.72
CA ASP A 106 -12.64 -12.81 8.08
C ASP A 106 -11.68 -12.76 6.88
N VAL A 107 -10.42 -12.46 7.14
CA VAL A 107 -9.36 -12.30 6.13
C VAL A 107 -8.31 -13.37 6.38
N LYS A 108 -8.05 -14.21 5.39
CA LYS A 108 -7.02 -15.26 5.47
C LYS A 108 -5.98 -15.02 4.38
N PHE A 109 -4.80 -14.53 4.78
CA PHE A 109 -3.67 -14.37 3.87
C PHE A 109 -3.18 -15.75 3.40
N ASN A 110 -2.97 -15.89 2.09
CA ASN A 110 -2.60 -17.16 1.47
C ASN A 110 -1.30 -17.09 0.66
N LYS A 111 -0.91 -15.90 0.19
CA LYS A 111 0.33 -15.75 -0.56
C LYS A 111 0.91 -14.34 -0.47
N THR A 112 2.21 -14.27 -0.60
CA THR A 112 2.94 -13.01 -0.84
C THR A 112 3.68 -13.14 -2.17
N THR A 113 3.63 -12.09 -2.98
CA THR A 113 4.29 -12.04 -4.27
C THR A 113 5.21 -10.83 -4.31
N ILE A 114 6.47 -11.04 -4.66
CA ILE A 114 7.39 -9.95 -4.97
C ILE A 114 7.37 -9.79 -6.50
N GLU A 115 6.89 -8.64 -6.96
CA GLU A 115 6.85 -8.31 -8.38
C GLU A 115 8.26 -8.22 -8.95
N THR A 116 8.45 -8.67 -10.17
CA THR A 116 9.72 -8.56 -10.86
C THR A 116 10.19 -7.10 -10.86
N PRO A 117 11.40 -6.83 -10.35
CA PRO A 117 11.90 -5.48 -10.26
C PRO A 117 12.13 -4.87 -11.65
N SER A 118 11.98 -3.56 -11.75
CA SER A 118 12.30 -2.79 -12.95
C SER A 118 13.38 -1.76 -12.66
N VAL A 119 14.26 -1.58 -13.63
CA VAL A 119 15.31 -0.54 -13.56
C VAL A 119 14.72 0.78 -13.99
N VAL A 120 14.86 1.79 -13.14
CA VAL A 120 14.47 3.18 -13.39
C VAL A 120 15.74 3.97 -13.69
N PRO A 121 15.92 4.48 -14.91
CA PRO A 121 17.18 5.14 -15.30
C PRO A 121 17.36 6.55 -14.73
N SER A 122 16.33 7.12 -14.13
CA SER A 122 16.36 8.43 -13.51
C SER A 122 16.28 8.29 -11.98
N PHE A 123 17.14 9.01 -11.31
CA PHE A 123 17.15 9.14 -9.86
C PHE A 123 17.54 10.59 -9.52
N ASP A 124 16.70 11.27 -8.76
CA ASP A 124 16.99 12.62 -8.32
C ASP A 124 17.82 12.55 -7.03
N LEU A 125 19.09 12.89 -7.15
CA LEU A 125 19.98 13.04 -6.01
C LEU A 125 19.71 14.40 -5.38
N PRO A 126 19.21 14.49 -4.14
CA PRO A 126 19.08 15.75 -3.46
C PRO A 126 20.46 16.36 -3.16
N ASP A 127 20.53 17.68 -3.07
CA ASP A 127 21.81 18.36 -2.77
C ASP A 127 22.32 18.01 -1.38
N ALA A 128 21.42 17.75 -0.43
CA ALA A 128 21.76 17.36 0.94
C ALA A 128 20.68 16.46 1.56
N ILE A 129 21.07 15.62 2.50
CA ILE A 129 20.18 14.81 3.33
C ILE A 129 20.43 15.09 4.81
N ASP A 130 19.38 14.96 5.63
CA ASP A 130 19.54 14.99 7.09
C ASP A 130 19.72 13.55 7.60
N VAL A 131 20.83 13.31 8.27
CA VAL A 131 21.13 12.03 8.92
C VAL A 131 21.36 12.29 10.41
N LEU A 132 20.41 11.89 11.23
CA LEU A 132 20.47 12.07 12.69
C LEU A 132 20.67 13.53 13.13
N GLY A 133 20.03 14.47 12.45
CA GLY A 133 20.13 15.90 12.74
C GLY A 133 21.39 16.57 12.17
N GLN A 134 22.15 15.87 11.33
CA GLN A 134 23.29 16.45 10.62
C GLN A 134 22.99 16.48 9.13
N SER A 135 23.12 17.66 8.54
CA SER A 135 22.98 17.82 7.09
C SER A 135 24.26 17.33 6.40
N VAL A 136 24.11 16.33 5.55
CA VAL A 136 25.20 15.78 4.72
C VAL A 136 25.02 16.29 3.31
N ASP A 137 26.01 17.04 2.80
CA ASP A 137 26.03 17.55 1.43
C ASP A 137 26.37 16.40 0.46
N LEU A 138 25.47 16.18 -0.49
CA LEU A 138 25.60 15.15 -1.54
C LEU A 138 25.98 15.74 -2.89
N SER A 139 26.10 17.06 -3.02
CA SER A 139 26.45 17.71 -4.28
C SER A 139 27.75 17.15 -4.92
N PRO A 140 28.77 16.71 -4.15
CA PRO A 140 29.96 16.09 -4.73
C PRO A 140 29.66 14.75 -5.47
N LEU A 141 28.54 14.11 -5.17
CA LEU A 141 28.13 12.85 -5.80
C LEU A 141 27.31 13.05 -7.09
N ALA A 142 26.84 14.28 -7.36
CA ALA A 142 26.00 14.59 -8.51
C ALA A 142 26.64 14.18 -9.87
N PRO A 143 27.95 14.39 -10.12
CA PRO A 143 28.57 13.93 -11.36
C PRO A 143 28.58 12.41 -11.52
N LEU A 144 28.76 11.67 -10.41
CA LEU A 144 28.72 10.20 -10.42
C LEU A 144 27.30 9.70 -10.67
N ALA A 145 26.30 10.30 -10.03
CA ALA A 145 24.89 9.98 -10.22
C ALA A 145 24.46 10.21 -11.68
N SER A 146 24.86 11.33 -12.29
CA SER A 146 24.56 11.62 -13.69
C SER A 146 25.23 10.65 -14.66
N GLN A 147 26.48 10.25 -14.41
CA GLN A 147 27.17 9.24 -15.23
C GLN A 147 26.46 7.88 -15.15
N LEU A 148 26.02 7.46 -13.96
CA LEU A 148 25.25 6.24 -13.77
C LEU A 148 23.89 6.31 -14.47
N GLN A 149 23.20 7.45 -14.35
CA GLN A 149 21.92 7.66 -15.07
C GLN A 149 22.11 7.54 -16.59
N ASP A 150 23.14 8.16 -17.15
CA ASP A 150 23.39 8.11 -18.58
C ASP A 150 23.77 6.70 -19.05
N ALA A 151 24.54 5.97 -18.27
CA ALA A 151 24.85 4.57 -18.54
C ALA A 151 23.59 3.69 -18.50
N LEU A 152 22.69 3.94 -17.53
CA LEU A 152 21.44 3.19 -17.39
C LEU A 152 20.40 3.56 -18.45
N LYS A 153 20.30 4.82 -18.90
CA LYS A 153 19.36 5.24 -19.96
C LYS A 153 19.53 4.40 -21.24
N GLY A 154 20.78 4.06 -21.59
CA GLY A 154 21.09 3.24 -22.77
C GLY A 154 20.75 1.76 -22.60
N THR A 155 20.80 1.24 -21.39
CA THR A 155 20.66 -0.20 -21.08
C THR A 155 19.35 -0.57 -20.40
N ALA A 156 18.72 0.35 -19.67
CA ALA A 156 17.52 0.08 -18.87
C ALA A 156 16.38 -0.58 -19.67
N ARG A 157 16.16 -0.13 -20.91
CA ARG A 157 15.11 -0.70 -21.77
C ARG A 157 15.38 -2.18 -22.07
N ARG A 158 16.65 -2.55 -22.29
CA ARG A 158 17.05 -3.93 -22.58
C ARG A 158 16.96 -4.77 -21.32
N VAL A 159 17.50 -4.26 -20.21
CA VAL A 159 17.46 -4.92 -18.90
C VAL A 159 16.02 -5.14 -18.46
N ASN A 160 15.15 -4.12 -18.54
CA ASN A 160 13.73 -4.27 -18.19
C ASN A 160 13.00 -5.27 -19.09
N LYS A 161 13.36 -5.34 -20.39
CA LYS A 161 12.80 -6.36 -21.28
C LYS A 161 13.22 -7.78 -20.87
N ASP A 162 14.47 -7.94 -20.44
CA ASP A 162 14.99 -9.24 -20.01
C ASP A 162 14.44 -9.62 -18.62
N LEU A 163 14.35 -8.66 -17.69
CA LEU A 163 13.67 -8.84 -16.39
C LEU A 163 12.17 -9.16 -16.56
N GLY A 164 11.48 -8.49 -17.48
CA GLY A 164 10.06 -8.75 -17.76
C GLY A 164 9.74 -10.14 -18.34
N ARG A 165 10.75 -10.97 -18.57
CA ARG A 165 10.60 -12.40 -18.92
C ARG A 165 10.67 -13.30 -17.69
N LEU A 166 11.07 -12.75 -16.55
CA LEU A 166 11.06 -13.47 -15.28
C LEU A 166 9.65 -13.42 -14.71
N ASP A 167 9.22 -14.51 -14.11
CA ASP A 167 7.99 -14.55 -13.36
C ASP A 167 8.16 -13.83 -12.01
N ASP A 168 7.07 -13.28 -11.50
CA ASP A 168 7.02 -12.75 -10.16
C ASP A 168 7.34 -13.86 -9.15
N LEU A 169 8.08 -13.53 -8.08
CA LEU A 169 8.40 -14.49 -7.03
C LEU A 169 7.18 -14.67 -6.11
N GLU A 170 6.51 -15.81 -6.22
CA GLU A 170 5.44 -16.19 -5.31
C GLU A 170 6.00 -16.93 -4.09
N ILE A 171 5.68 -16.42 -2.92
CA ILE A 171 6.00 -17.05 -1.63
C ILE A 171 4.68 -17.53 -1.04
N PRO A 172 4.40 -18.84 -1.04
CA PRO A 172 3.21 -19.35 -0.38
C PRO A 172 3.33 -19.10 1.13
N VAL A 173 2.26 -18.58 1.72
CA VAL A 173 2.17 -18.34 3.15
C VAL A 173 1.06 -19.23 3.69
N ASP A 174 1.46 -20.31 4.34
CA ASP A 174 0.53 -21.17 5.09
C ASP A 174 0.69 -20.88 6.58
N TRP A 175 -0.18 -20.03 7.09
CA TRP A 175 -0.18 -19.69 8.51
C TRP A 175 -1.23 -20.46 9.29
N GLY A 176 -1.87 -21.46 8.66
CA GLY A 176 -2.92 -22.29 9.27
C GLY A 176 -4.18 -21.47 9.62
N GLU A 177 -5.21 -22.16 10.18
CA GLU A 177 -6.48 -21.51 10.52
C GLU A 177 -6.38 -20.51 11.68
N LYS A 178 -5.34 -20.59 12.50
CA LYS A 178 -5.11 -19.72 13.68
C LYS A 178 -3.74 -19.04 13.63
N GLY A 179 -3.10 -19.04 12.47
CA GLY A 179 -1.81 -18.40 12.30
C GLY A 179 -1.91 -16.86 12.30
N PRO A 180 -0.76 -16.17 12.37
CA PRO A 180 -0.72 -14.70 12.38
C PRO A 180 -1.27 -14.05 11.10
N GLY A 181 -1.63 -14.83 10.09
CA GLY A 181 -2.28 -14.37 8.87
C GLY A 181 -3.81 -14.42 8.88
N ALA A 182 -4.44 -14.92 9.95
CA ALA A 182 -5.88 -14.88 10.11
C ALA A 182 -6.25 -13.63 10.91
N THR A 183 -7.02 -12.75 10.32
CA THR A 183 -7.47 -11.49 10.91
C THR A 183 -8.92 -11.22 10.51
N TRP A 184 -9.52 -10.19 11.04
CA TRP A 184 -10.85 -9.75 10.63
C TRP A 184 -10.85 -8.26 10.29
N LEU A 185 -11.80 -7.88 9.47
CA LEU A 185 -12.01 -6.50 9.04
C LEU A 185 -13.48 -6.13 9.26
N LEU A 186 -13.72 -5.18 10.15
CA LEU A 186 -15.03 -4.58 10.41
C LEU A 186 -15.16 -3.32 9.56
N THR A 187 -16.01 -3.31 8.54
CA THR A 187 -16.29 -2.13 7.74
C THR A 187 -17.45 -1.35 8.38
N THR A 188 -17.13 -0.15 8.83
CA THR A 188 -18.04 0.72 9.58
C THR A 188 -18.70 1.79 8.72
N TYR A 189 -18.09 2.13 7.58
CA TYR A 189 -18.62 3.04 6.57
C TYR A 189 -18.29 2.53 5.17
N LEU A 190 -19.26 2.60 4.26
CA LEU A 190 -19.07 2.24 2.85
C LEU A 190 -20.04 3.03 1.97
N ASP A 191 -19.48 3.73 0.97
CA ASP A 191 -20.20 4.30 -0.17
C ASP A 191 -19.43 4.06 -1.47
N ASP A 192 -19.82 4.75 -2.55
CA ASP A 192 -19.22 4.61 -3.87
C ASP A 192 -17.76 5.10 -3.95
N GLU A 193 -17.32 5.95 -3.02
CA GLU A 193 -16.01 6.61 -3.07
C GLU A 193 -15.13 6.32 -1.86
N LEU A 194 -15.74 6.05 -0.71
CA LEU A 194 -15.03 5.97 0.57
C LEU A 194 -15.39 4.69 1.33
N ARG A 195 -14.38 4.09 1.97
CA ARG A 195 -14.54 2.99 2.90
C ARG A 195 -13.75 3.22 4.16
N ILE A 196 -14.40 3.05 5.32
CA ILE A 196 -13.73 3.03 6.62
C ILE A 196 -13.86 1.63 7.20
N SER A 197 -12.72 1.06 7.59
CA SER A 197 -12.65 -0.28 8.17
C SER A 197 -11.75 -0.30 9.40
N ARG A 198 -12.02 -1.23 10.31
CA ARG A 198 -11.24 -1.45 11.53
C ARG A 198 -10.71 -2.88 11.54
N GLY A 199 -9.42 -3.05 11.81
CA GLY A 199 -8.78 -4.36 11.96
C GLY A 199 -8.80 -4.86 13.40
N ASP A 200 -8.43 -6.09 13.61
CA ASP A 200 -8.38 -6.77 14.93
C ASP A 200 -7.38 -6.13 15.92
N GLY A 201 -6.34 -5.48 15.41
CA GLY A 201 -5.42 -4.66 16.22
C GLY A 201 -5.97 -3.28 16.60
N GLY A 202 -7.26 -2.98 16.33
CA GLY A 202 -7.90 -1.69 16.63
C GLY A 202 -7.52 -0.55 15.69
N GLY A 203 -6.67 -0.82 14.69
CA GLY A 203 -6.29 0.17 13.69
C GLY A 203 -7.45 0.50 12.74
N VAL A 204 -7.55 1.77 12.37
CA VAL A 204 -8.49 2.28 11.38
C VAL A 204 -7.80 2.39 10.03
N PHE A 205 -8.52 2.04 8.98
CA PHE A 205 -8.11 2.18 7.58
C PHE A 205 -9.18 2.99 6.85
N ILE A 206 -8.78 4.10 6.24
CA ILE A 206 -9.62 4.89 5.35
C ILE A 206 -9.09 4.69 3.94
N LEU A 207 -9.97 4.21 3.06
CA LEU A 207 -9.63 3.90 1.69
C LEU A 207 -10.56 4.67 0.74
N GLN A 208 -9.97 5.22 -0.29
CA GLN A 208 -10.67 5.91 -1.37
C GLN A 208 -10.74 5.01 -2.60
N LYS A 209 -11.89 4.92 -3.23
CA LYS A 209 -12.08 4.14 -4.45
C LYS A 209 -11.33 4.78 -5.62
N VAL A 210 -10.58 3.99 -6.32
CA VAL A 210 -9.87 4.44 -7.53
C VAL A 210 -10.84 4.30 -8.71
N LEU A 211 -11.35 5.42 -9.19
CA LEU A 211 -12.22 5.44 -10.37
C LEU A 211 -11.39 5.11 -11.61
N THR A 212 -11.68 3.99 -12.24
CA THR A 212 -11.09 3.66 -13.54
C THR A 212 -11.97 4.27 -14.61
N PHE A 213 -11.55 5.40 -15.17
CA PHE A 213 -12.20 5.90 -16.39
C PHE A 213 -11.87 4.93 -17.52
N VAL A 214 -12.82 4.12 -17.92
CA VAL A 214 -12.74 3.36 -19.18
C VAL A 214 -12.82 4.40 -20.30
N ARG A 215 -11.70 4.59 -20.99
CA ARG A 215 -11.66 5.37 -22.22
C ARG A 215 -12.06 4.51 -23.40
#